data_6af065f900016af459e8e1822934df07
#
_entry.id   6af065f900016af459e8e1822934df07
#
_cell.length_a   1.000
_cell.length_b   1.000
_cell.length_c   1.000
_cell.angle_alpha   90.00
_cell.angle_beta   90.00
_cell.angle_gamma   90.00
#
_symmetry.space_group_name_H-M   'P 1'
#
loop_
_entity.id
_entity.type
_entity.pdbx_description
1 polymer ?
#
loop_
_entity_poly.entity_id
_entity_poly.type
_entity_poly.pdbx_seq_one_letter_code
_entity_poly.pdbx_strand_id
1 'polypeptide(L)'
;MTAMKLKFLLPLSALALTHPFAVRALDCAKAALPVEKLFCATPELMKADEAMSAAYLKLLRETTDSDFHEALIRSQRRWLEARAHGPDRFGQVEGDTTDDRKVLSKMTHDRLTFLQTAEPIRTMERQRKITSEDGGGTFDGFRTYCVLQPPPYGNWAYECWGEMHRQHNDKICSTETTWASGHITEYRLVSVLRSGTPKLVATCSTGYASTSAKCPEINDTAETKAISHWNTNPEPSDDLTMPHAGDLWKYDPDVAPREIDQQWMHDCLFASTYPPPKVSRPNSTPQK
;
A
#
# COMPACT_ATOMS: atom_id res chain seq x y z
N MET A 1 54.05 -7.56 54.50
CA MET A 1 52.73 -8.01 53.90
C MET A 1 51.91 -6.78 53.59
N THR A 2 51.99 -6.31 52.36
CA THR A 2 51.36 -5.02 51.88
C THR A 2 50.13 -5.35 51.04
N ALA A 3 48.94 -5.00 51.52
CA ALA A 3 47.72 -5.26 50.87
C ALA A 3 47.46 -4.20 49.77
N MET A 4 47.37 -4.67 48.53
CA MET A 4 47.11 -3.85 47.33
C MET A 4 45.61 -3.71 47.16
N LYS A 5 45.07 -2.50 47.33
CA LYS A 5 43.61 -2.19 47.07
C LYS A 5 43.40 -1.99 45.58
N LEU A 6 42.72 -2.94 44.97
CA LEU A 6 42.28 -2.89 43.59
C LEU A 6 41.01 -2.00 43.50
N LYS A 7 41.15 -0.83 42.86
CA LYS A 7 39.99 0.04 42.54
C LYS A 7 39.34 -0.41 41.27
N PHE A 8 38.11 -0.96 41.35
CA PHE A 8 37.28 -1.24 40.23
C PHE A 8 36.69 0.09 39.69
N LEU A 9 37.12 0.48 38.52
CA LEU A 9 36.47 1.53 37.70
C LEU A 9 35.37 0.86 36.86
N LEU A 10 34.12 1.12 37.21
CA LEU A 10 32.95 0.75 36.38
C LEU A 10 32.91 1.69 35.14
N PRO A 11 32.80 1.15 33.93
CA PRO A 11 32.55 1.99 32.77
C PRO A 11 31.09 2.48 32.79
N LEU A 12 30.91 3.80 32.75
CA LEU A 12 29.64 4.44 32.52
C LEU A 12 29.22 4.13 31.07
N SER A 13 28.36 3.13 30.88
CA SER A 13 27.74 2.87 29.61
C SER A 13 26.77 4.03 29.30
N ALA A 14 27.16 4.88 28.37
CA ALA A 14 26.29 5.90 27.80
C ALA A 14 25.14 5.18 27.10
N LEU A 15 23.96 5.15 27.73
CA LEU A 15 22.71 4.82 27.03
C LEU A 15 22.52 5.88 25.95
N ALA A 16 22.80 5.51 24.70
CA ALA A 16 22.37 6.24 23.54
C ALA A 16 20.80 6.20 23.53
N LEU A 17 20.18 7.26 24.02
CA LEU A 17 18.76 7.53 23.88
C LEU A 17 18.48 7.64 22.38
N THR A 18 18.03 6.53 21.77
CA THR A 18 17.40 6.54 20.46
C THR A 18 16.14 7.37 20.59
N HIS A 19 16.25 8.65 20.29
CA HIS A 19 15.08 9.51 20.23
C HIS A 19 14.20 9.00 19.09
N PRO A 20 12.95 8.61 19.35
CA PRO A 20 12.01 8.37 18.26
C PRO A 20 11.97 9.66 17.45
N PHE A 21 12.17 9.56 16.14
CA PHE A 21 12.05 10.69 15.23
C PHE A 21 10.63 11.22 15.36
N ALA A 22 10.42 12.16 16.27
CA ALA A 22 9.17 12.91 16.33
C ALA A 22 9.09 13.67 15.01
N VAL A 23 8.12 13.31 14.17
CA VAL A 23 7.75 14.10 13.01
C VAL A 23 7.23 15.43 13.56
N ARG A 24 8.12 16.41 13.62
CA ARG A 24 7.80 17.78 13.98
C ARG A 24 7.40 18.53 12.72
N ALA A 25 6.67 19.62 12.87
CA ALA A 25 6.52 20.61 11.82
C ALA A 25 7.91 20.99 11.26
N LEU A 26 7.96 21.39 9.99
CA LEU A 26 9.18 21.70 9.28
C LEU A 26 10.00 22.75 10.04
N ASP A 27 11.29 22.44 10.27
CA ASP A 27 12.25 23.37 10.86
C ASP A 27 12.92 24.21 9.76
N CYS A 28 12.45 25.44 9.59
CA CYS A 28 12.93 26.33 8.54
C CYS A 28 14.42 26.69 8.67
N ALA A 29 15.02 26.58 9.85
CA ALA A 29 16.47 26.78 10.00
C ALA A 29 17.29 25.65 9.38
N LYS A 30 16.64 24.50 9.12
CA LYS A 30 17.27 23.29 8.52
C LYS A 30 16.75 22.96 7.14
N ALA A 31 15.88 23.81 6.57
CA ALA A 31 15.28 23.58 5.24
C ALA A 31 16.36 23.50 4.15
N ALA A 32 16.56 22.30 3.61
CA ALA A 32 17.56 22.01 2.58
C ALA A 32 16.92 21.84 1.19
N LEU A 33 15.80 21.14 1.13
CA LEU A 33 15.11 20.82 -0.12
C LEU A 33 14.36 22.04 -0.69
N PRO A 34 14.20 22.15 -2.02
CA PRO A 34 13.42 23.22 -2.64
C PRO A 34 12.00 23.34 -2.08
N VAL A 35 11.33 22.20 -1.88
CA VAL A 35 9.97 22.16 -1.30
C VAL A 35 9.95 22.71 0.14
N GLU A 36 10.93 22.37 0.96
CA GLU A 36 11.03 22.87 2.34
C GLU A 36 11.21 24.39 2.36
N LYS A 37 12.07 24.91 1.49
CA LYS A 37 12.28 26.35 1.32
C LYS A 37 11.00 27.04 0.88
N LEU A 38 10.23 26.42 -0.02
CA LEU A 38 8.94 26.95 -0.48
C LEU A 38 7.91 27.02 0.68
N PHE A 39 7.82 25.96 1.50
CA PHE A 39 7.00 25.97 2.72
C PHE A 39 7.41 27.11 3.65
N CYS A 40 8.70 27.24 3.94
CA CYS A 40 9.22 28.27 4.83
C CYS A 40 9.02 29.70 4.29
N ALA A 41 9.00 29.88 2.97
CA ALA A 41 8.74 31.18 2.34
C ALA A 41 7.24 31.52 2.21
N THR A 42 6.33 30.57 2.53
CA THR A 42 4.88 30.70 2.33
C THR A 42 4.15 30.49 3.67
N PRO A 43 3.73 31.57 4.37
CA PRO A 43 3.12 31.46 5.71
C PRO A 43 1.89 30.53 5.76
N GLU A 44 1.07 30.51 4.70
CA GLU A 44 -0.12 29.67 4.60
C GLU A 44 0.25 28.18 4.55
N LEU A 45 1.29 27.82 3.82
CA LEU A 45 1.81 26.44 3.76
C LEU A 45 2.39 26.01 5.11
N MET A 46 3.15 26.88 5.76
CA MET A 46 3.68 26.60 7.11
C MET A 46 2.56 26.34 8.12
N LYS A 47 1.53 27.19 8.11
CA LYS A 47 0.37 27.00 8.99
C LYS A 47 -0.35 25.66 8.72
N ALA A 48 -0.49 25.28 7.47
CA ALA A 48 -1.09 23.99 7.09
C ALA A 48 -0.21 22.81 7.54
N ASP A 49 1.12 22.90 7.39
CA ASP A 49 2.07 21.88 7.83
C ASP A 49 2.06 21.71 9.36
N GLU A 50 2.01 22.81 10.11
CA GLU A 50 1.90 22.80 11.57
C GLU A 50 0.60 22.10 12.02
N ALA A 51 -0.54 22.43 11.39
CA ALA A 51 -1.83 21.83 11.69
C ALA A 51 -1.85 20.33 11.37
N MET A 52 -1.29 19.93 10.21
CA MET A 52 -1.16 18.53 9.78
C MET A 52 -0.26 17.75 10.72
N SER A 53 0.89 18.31 11.11
CA SER A 53 1.82 17.69 12.04
C SER A 53 1.20 17.51 13.44
N ALA A 54 0.44 18.50 13.91
CA ALA A 54 -0.29 18.42 15.18
C ALA A 54 -1.38 17.33 15.16
N ALA A 55 -2.13 17.21 14.05
CA ALA A 55 -3.13 16.16 13.86
C ALA A 55 -2.49 14.76 13.83
N TYR A 56 -1.39 14.60 13.11
CA TYR A 56 -0.63 13.35 13.07
C TYR A 56 -0.15 12.92 14.47
N LEU A 57 0.50 13.83 15.20
CA LEU A 57 1.01 13.54 16.54
C LEU A 57 -0.12 13.25 17.54
N LYS A 58 -1.28 13.89 17.37
CA LYS A 58 -2.47 13.57 18.18
C LYS A 58 -2.94 12.16 17.89
N LEU A 59 -3.18 11.82 16.62
CA LEU A 59 -3.63 10.48 16.20
C LEU A 59 -2.67 9.40 16.68
N LEU A 60 -1.37 9.63 16.53
CA LEU A 60 -0.34 8.69 16.96
C LEU A 60 -0.36 8.44 18.47
N ARG A 61 -0.54 9.49 19.30
CA ARG A 61 -0.65 9.34 20.77
C ARG A 61 -1.93 8.63 21.20
N GLU A 62 -3.02 8.80 20.46
CA GLU A 62 -4.31 8.18 20.75
C GLU A 62 -4.37 6.71 20.28
N THR A 63 -3.48 6.31 19.39
CA THR A 63 -3.41 4.94 18.86
C THR A 63 -2.57 4.06 19.79
N THR A 64 -3.23 3.23 20.60
CA THR A 64 -2.58 2.33 21.56
C THR A 64 -2.14 0.99 20.95
N ASP A 65 -2.72 0.61 19.82
CA ASP A 65 -2.37 -0.60 19.09
C ASP A 65 -1.02 -0.45 18.40
N SER A 66 -0.06 -1.30 18.71
CA SER A 66 1.30 -1.19 18.21
C SER A 66 1.42 -1.37 16.68
N ASP A 67 0.63 -2.27 16.11
CA ASP A 67 0.66 -2.54 14.66
C ASP A 67 0.09 -1.32 13.90
N PHE A 68 -1.00 -0.73 14.41
CA PHE A 68 -1.60 0.48 13.81
C PHE A 68 -0.68 1.70 13.99
N HIS A 69 -0.06 1.82 15.15
CA HIS A 69 0.90 2.88 15.42
C HIS A 69 2.07 2.84 14.41
N GLU A 70 2.63 1.67 14.16
CA GLU A 70 3.69 1.48 13.18
C GLU A 70 3.22 1.78 11.75
N ALA A 71 2.01 1.33 11.38
CA ALA A 71 1.42 1.62 10.09
C ALA A 71 1.21 3.12 9.84
N LEU A 72 0.77 3.87 10.86
CA LEU A 72 0.64 5.34 10.80
C LEU A 72 1.99 6.02 10.59
N ILE A 73 3.05 5.54 11.23
CA ILE A 73 4.41 6.07 11.04
C ILE A 73 4.87 5.87 9.60
N ARG A 74 4.66 4.69 9.02
CA ARG A 74 5.03 4.40 7.64
C ARG A 74 4.24 5.27 6.65
N SER A 75 2.94 5.35 6.84
CA SER A 75 2.04 6.17 6.03
C SER A 75 2.49 7.64 6.02
N GLN A 76 2.82 8.20 7.18
CA GLN A 76 3.30 9.58 7.25
C GLN A 76 4.66 9.77 6.58
N ARG A 77 5.57 8.80 6.68
CA ARG A 77 6.86 8.85 5.98
C ARG A 77 6.67 8.84 4.46
N ARG A 78 5.84 7.95 3.93
CA ARG A 78 5.53 7.91 2.48
C ARG A 78 4.94 9.23 1.99
N TRP A 79 4.03 9.81 2.78
CA TRP A 79 3.44 11.10 2.43
C TRP A 79 4.47 12.23 2.40
N LEU A 80 5.38 12.28 3.38
CA LEU A 80 6.48 13.26 3.41
C LEU A 80 7.45 13.07 2.23
N GLU A 81 7.75 11.84 1.88
CA GLU A 81 8.59 11.50 0.73
C GLU A 81 7.93 11.93 -0.58
N ALA A 82 6.66 11.58 -0.80
CA ALA A 82 5.92 12.02 -1.98
C ALA A 82 5.86 13.56 -2.07
N ARG A 83 5.67 14.26 -0.94
CA ARG A 83 5.73 15.72 -0.87
C ARG A 83 7.10 16.27 -1.24
N ALA A 84 8.17 15.64 -0.76
CA ALA A 84 9.54 16.08 -1.02
C ALA A 84 9.92 16.02 -2.51
N HIS A 85 9.41 15.00 -3.20
CA HIS A 85 9.66 14.77 -4.63
C HIS A 85 8.58 15.32 -5.56
N GLY A 86 7.50 15.88 -5.00
CA GLY A 86 6.41 16.47 -5.77
C GLY A 86 6.87 17.55 -6.76
N PRO A 87 7.62 18.57 -6.31
CA PRO A 87 8.08 19.65 -7.18
C PRO A 87 8.96 19.21 -8.34
N ASP A 88 9.71 18.12 -8.22
CA ASP A 88 10.53 17.59 -9.31
C ASP A 88 9.66 17.08 -10.48
N ARG A 89 8.39 16.82 -10.23
CA ARG A 89 7.39 16.36 -11.20
C ARG A 89 6.54 17.50 -11.75
N PHE A 90 6.44 18.63 -11.03
CA PHE A 90 5.78 19.82 -11.53
C PHE A 90 6.54 20.36 -12.74
N GLY A 91 5.86 20.66 -13.81
CA GLY A 91 6.48 21.10 -15.06
C GLY A 91 7.05 19.99 -15.95
N GLN A 92 7.02 18.72 -15.53
CA GLN A 92 7.33 17.60 -16.44
C GLN A 92 6.14 17.26 -17.35
N VAL A 93 4.95 17.77 -17.03
CA VAL A 93 3.77 17.64 -17.87
C VAL A 93 3.74 18.84 -18.82
N GLU A 94 3.84 18.59 -20.12
CA GLU A 94 3.82 19.63 -21.13
C GLU A 94 2.53 20.48 -21.02
N GLY A 95 2.68 21.79 -20.89
CA GLY A 95 1.56 22.72 -20.73
C GLY A 95 1.01 22.84 -19.30
N ASP A 96 1.62 22.19 -18.31
CA ASP A 96 1.26 22.38 -16.90
C ASP A 96 1.73 23.76 -16.41
N THR A 97 0.77 24.64 -16.10
CA THR A 97 0.98 25.96 -15.51
C THR A 97 0.56 25.98 -14.03
N THR A 98 0.45 24.83 -13.41
CA THR A 98 -0.02 24.70 -12.05
C THR A 98 0.95 25.36 -11.07
N ASP A 99 0.43 26.21 -10.17
CA ASP A 99 1.21 26.83 -9.10
C ASP A 99 1.53 25.78 -8.04
N ASP A 100 2.81 25.45 -7.86
CA ASP A 100 3.32 24.49 -6.89
C ASP A 100 2.77 24.73 -5.48
N ARG A 101 2.59 26.01 -5.10
CA ARG A 101 2.02 26.37 -3.79
C ARG A 101 0.57 25.90 -3.65
N LYS A 102 -0.22 25.99 -4.71
CA LYS A 102 -1.62 25.52 -4.67
C LYS A 102 -1.69 24.01 -4.55
N VAL A 103 -0.83 23.28 -5.29
CA VAL A 103 -0.75 21.83 -5.21
C VAL A 103 -0.34 21.39 -3.80
N LEU A 104 0.73 21.96 -3.27
CA LEU A 104 1.24 21.62 -1.94
C LEU A 104 0.26 22.00 -0.84
N SER A 105 -0.44 23.13 -0.99
CA SER A 105 -1.51 23.53 -0.05
C SER A 105 -2.65 22.53 -0.05
N LYS A 106 -3.17 22.17 -1.22
CA LYS A 106 -4.23 21.16 -1.33
C LYS A 106 -3.79 19.82 -0.75
N MET A 107 -2.64 19.32 -1.13
CA MET A 107 -2.09 18.06 -0.65
C MET A 107 -1.94 18.03 0.88
N THR A 108 -1.47 19.14 1.47
CA THR A 108 -1.32 19.25 2.93
C THR A 108 -2.66 19.30 3.66
N HIS A 109 -3.66 19.99 3.10
CA HIS A 109 -5.00 20.02 3.64
C HIS A 109 -5.74 18.68 3.51
N ASP A 110 -5.57 17.99 2.40
CA ASP A 110 -6.14 16.65 2.20
C ASP A 110 -5.56 15.67 3.24
N ARG A 111 -4.25 15.74 3.48
CA ARG A 111 -3.60 14.93 4.52
C ARG A 111 -4.06 15.29 5.92
N LEU A 112 -4.18 16.59 6.22
CA LEU A 112 -4.74 17.06 7.48
C LEU A 112 -6.14 16.49 7.71
N THR A 113 -7.01 16.60 6.72
CA THR A 113 -8.37 16.05 6.77
C THR A 113 -8.36 14.55 7.02
N PHE A 114 -7.54 13.80 6.29
CA PHE A 114 -7.37 12.36 6.49
C PHE A 114 -6.97 12.01 7.93
N LEU A 115 -6.00 12.72 8.50
CA LEU A 115 -5.51 12.50 9.87
C LEU A 115 -6.49 12.93 10.96
N GLN A 116 -7.38 13.86 10.67
CA GLN A 116 -8.41 14.35 11.62
C GLN A 116 -9.66 13.47 11.65
N THR A 117 -9.85 12.64 10.63
CA THR A 117 -10.96 11.69 10.58
C THR A 117 -10.59 10.39 11.29
N ALA A 118 -11.60 9.55 11.58
CA ALA A 118 -11.35 8.21 12.06
C ALA A 118 -10.99 7.21 10.92
N GLU A 119 -10.89 7.70 9.69
CA GLU A 119 -10.73 6.81 8.52
C GLU A 119 -9.44 5.98 8.51
N PRO A 120 -8.26 6.51 8.87
CA PRO A 120 -7.04 5.72 8.98
C PRO A 120 -7.22 4.49 9.89
N ILE A 121 -7.82 4.70 11.05
CA ILE A 121 -8.05 3.62 12.03
C ILE A 121 -9.11 2.66 11.53
N ARG A 122 -10.26 3.16 11.04
CA ARG A 122 -11.33 2.31 10.48
C ARG A 122 -10.85 1.46 9.32
N THR A 123 -9.98 2.00 8.48
CA THR A 123 -9.37 1.22 7.37
C THR A 123 -8.57 0.04 7.90
N MET A 124 -7.70 0.26 8.88
CA MET A 124 -6.91 -0.80 9.47
C MET A 124 -7.75 -1.79 10.29
N GLU A 125 -8.82 -1.34 10.94
CA GLU A 125 -9.78 -2.23 11.60
C GLU A 125 -10.51 -3.12 10.61
N ARG A 126 -10.94 -2.59 9.45
CA ARG A 126 -11.51 -3.40 8.37
C ARG A 126 -10.51 -4.43 7.84
N GLN A 127 -9.26 -4.02 7.63
CA GLN A 127 -8.19 -4.93 7.21
C GLN A 127 -7.97 -6.05 8.23
N ARG A 128 -7.94 -5.72 9.52
CA ARG A 128 -7.81 -6.70 10.62
C ARG A 128 -8.96 -7.70 10.63
N LYS A 129 -10.18 -7.21 10.47
CA LYS A 129 -11.36 -8.06 10.40
C LYS A 129 -11.25 -9.06 9.25
N ILE A 130 -10.96 -8.58 8.05
CA ILE A 130 -10.81 -9.42 6.86
C ILE A 130 -9.71 -10.46 7.07
N THR A 131 -8.52 -10.05 7.54
CA THR A 131 -7.42 -10.99 7.81
C THR A 131 -7.82 -12.07 8.82
N SER A 132 -8.60 -11.71 9.85
CA SER A 132 -9.07 -12.69 10.86
C SER A 132 -10.10 -13.67 10.29
N GLU A 133 -10.88 -13.26 9.32
CA GLU A 133 -11.87 -14.11 8.63
C GLU A 133 -11.21 -15.03 7.60
N ASP A 134 -10.20 -14.54 6.91
CA ASP A 134 -9.50 -15.29 5.84
C ASP A 134 -8.39 -16.22 6.35
N GLY A 135 -8.04 -16.16 7.62
CA GLY A 135 -7.19 -17.13 8.28
C GLY A 135 -5.76 -16.73 8.58
N GLY A 136 -5.25 -15.69 7.98
CA GLY A 136 -3.92 -15.12 8.26
C GLY A 136 -2.73 -16.05 7.97
N GLY A 137 -1.71 -15.57 7.29
CA GLY A 137 -0.49 -16.31 7.01
C GLY A 137 0.72 -15.41 6.89
N THR A 138 1.88 -16.00 6.65
CA THR A 138 3.15 -15.26 6.51
C THR A 138 3.12 -14.27 5.35
N PHE A 139 2.29 -14.56 4.34
CA PHE A 139 2.10 -13.72 3.16
C PHE A 139 0.80 -12.90 3.20
N ASP A 140 0.26 -12.63 4.39
CA ASP A 140 -0.82 -11.66 4.54
C ASP A 140 -0.24 -10.27 4.73
N GLY A 141 -0.73 -9.31 3.95
CA GLY A 141 -0.32 -7.92 4.13
C GLY A 141 -0.37 -7.09 2.88
N PHE A 142 0.30 -5.96 2.98
CA PHE A 142 0.33 -4.92 1.96
C PHE A 142 1.76 -4.55 1.60
N ARG A 143 1.99 -4.27 0.32
CA ARG A 143 3.16 -3.54 -0.17
C ARG A 143 2.65 -2.32 -0.92
N THR A 144 2.72 -1.16 -0.31
CA THR A 144 2.09 0.06 -0.78
C THR A 144 3.10 1.04 -1.33
N TYR A 145 2.75 1.63 -2.45
CA TYR A 145 3.49 2.64 -3.15
C TYR A 145 2.63 3.90 -3.31
N CYS A 146 3.18 5.05 -2.93
CA CYS A 146 2.43 6.30 -2.98
C CYS A 146 3.27 7.39 -3.64
N VAL A 147 2.65 8.16 -4.50
CA VAL A 147 3.30 9.29 -5.17
C VAL A 147 2.33 10.46 -5.31
N LEU A 148 2.89 11.63 -5.59
CA LEU A 148 2.12 12.75 -6.08
C LEU A 148 1.98 12.61 -7.60
N GLN A 149 0.75 12.44 -8.07
CA GLN A 149 0.44 12.22 -9.48
C GLN A 149 -0.23 13.43 -10.10
N PRO A 150 0.16 13.80 -11.34
CA PRO A 150 -0.69 14.63 -12.17
C PRO A 150 -1.90 13.80 -12.61
N PRO A 151 -3.12 14.29 -12.41
CA PRO A 151 -4.27 13.59 -12.93
C PRO A 151 -4.29 13.70 -14.47
N PRO A 152 -4.83 12.69 -15.16
CA PRO A 152 -5.01 12.77 -16.60
C PRO A 152 -5.99 13.90 -17.01
N TYR A 153 -6.83 14.36 -16.08
CA TYR A 153 -7.87 15.37 -16.33
C TYR A 153 -8.15 16.24 -15.09
N GLY A 154 -7.18 16.94 -14.52
CA GLY A 154 -7.52 17.81 -13.40
C GLY A 154 -6.40 18.11 -12.41
N ASN A 155 -6.65 17.96 -11.12
CA ASN A 155 -5.75 18.43 -10.06
C ASN A 155 -4.77 17.35 -9.61
N TRP A 156 -3.55 17.74 -9.29
CA TRP A 156 -2.58 16.90 -8.61
C TRP A 156 -3.17 16.25 -7.34
N ALA A 157 -2.90 14.98 -7.16
CA ALA A 157 -3.36 14.22 -6.02
C ALA A 157 -2.27 13.31 -5.46
N TYR A 158 -2.29 13.12 -4.13
CA TYR A 158 -1.52 12.07 -3.50
C TYR A 158 -2.31 10.77 -3.63
N GLU A 159 -1.75 9.83 -4.34
CA GLU A 159 -2.39 8.56 -4.61
C GLU A 159 -1.51 7.39 -4.19
N CYS A 160 -2.16 6.38 -3.66
CA CYS A 160 -1.52 5.15 -3.21
C CYS A 160 -2.10 3.96 -3.95
N TRP A 161 -1.22 3.10 -4.40
CA TRP A 161 -1.55 1.79 -4.95
C TRP A 161 -0.50 0.78 -4.50
N GLY A 162 -0.72 -0.46 -4.82
CA GLY A 162 0.22 -1.50 -4.44
C GLY A 162 -0.39 -2.87 -4.47
N GLU A 163 0.18 -3.72 -3.67
CA GLU A 163 -0.18 -5.10 -3.58
C GLU A 163 -0.90 -5.37 -2.27
N MET A 164 -1.91 -6.20 -2.35
CA MET A 164 -2.58 -6.79 -1.21
C MET A 164 -2.52 -8.31 -1.37
N HIS A 165 -2.05 -8.98 -0.35
CA HIS A 165 -1.90 -10.43 -0.31
C HIS A 165 -2.71 -11.01 0.84
N ARG A 166 -3.33 -12.16 0.58
CA ARG A 166 -4.02 -12.98 1.58
C ARG A 166 -3.59 -14.43 1.42
N GLN A 167 -3.38 -15.09 2.55
CA GLN A 167 -2.98 -16.47 2.58
C GLN A 167 -3.96 -17.33 3.40
N HIS A 168 -4.34 -18.46 2.84
CA HIS A 168 -5.01 -19.54 3.57
C HIS A 168 -4.34 -20.87 3.27
N ASN A 169 -3.77 -21.51 4.29
CA ASN A 169 -2.92 -22.68 4.12
C ASN A 169 -1.80 -22.42 3.11
N ASP A 170 -1.68 -23.24 2.07
CA ASP A 170 -0.65 -23.13 1.04
C ASP A 170 -1.06 -22.19 -0.11
N LYS A 171 -2.25 -21.62 -0.10
CA LYS A 171 -2.75 -20.77 -1.17
C LYS A 171 -2.58 -19.30 -0.83
N ILE A 172 -2.08 -18.52 -1.78
CA ILE A 172 -1.94 -17.06 -1.68
C ILE A 172 -2.70 -16.45 -2.84
N CYS A 173 -3.58 -15.51 -2.53
CA CYS A 173 -4.34 -14.73 -3.50
C CYS A 173 -3.96 -13.26 -3.35
N SER A 174 -3.63 -12.61 -4.46
CA SER A 174 -3.09 -11.25 -4.44
C SER A 174 -3.72 -10.37 -5.48
N THR A 175 -3.94 -9.10 -5.13
CA THR A 175 -4.14 -8.01 -6.09
C THR A 175 -2.87 -7.19 -6.18
N GLU A 176 -2.52 -6.79 -7.37
CA GLU A 176 -1.47 -5.83 -7.63
C GLU A 176 -2.02 -4.74 -8.55
N THR A 177 -1.84 -3.49 -8.17
CA THR A 177 -2.25 -2.36 -8.99
C THR A 177 -0.99 -1.66 -9.50
N THR A 178 -0.89 -1.52 -10.80
CA THR A 178 0.20 -0.79 -11.46
C THR A 178 -0.35 0.40 -12.23
N TRP A 179 0.47 1.41 -12.38
CA TRP A 179 0.16 2.58 -13.18
C TRP A 179 1.24 2.79 -14.25
N ALA A 180 0.82 2.92 -15.50
CA ALA A 180 1.71 3.26 -16.60
C ALA A 180 0.98 4.09 -17.65
N SER A 181 1.64 5.13 -18.16
CA SER A 181 1.14 5.95 -19.28
C SER A 181 -0.29 6.49 -19.09
N GLY A 182 -0.66 6.89 -17.87
CA GLY A 182 -2.00 7.42 -17.56
C GLY A 182 -3.07 6.35 -17.36
N HIS A 183 -2.70 5.08 -17.34
CA HIS A 183 -3.64 3.97 -17.19
C HIS A 183 -3.33 3.15 -15.93
N ILE A 184 -4.38 2.71 -15.26
CA ILE A 184 -4.31 1.78 -14.14
C ILE A 184 -4.58 0.38 -14.69
N THR A 185 -3.70 -0.56 -14.36
CA THR A 185 -3.89 -1.99 -14.60
C THR A 185 -3.87 -2.70 -13.25
N GLU A 186 -4.88 -3.53 -13.01
CA GLU A 186 -4.93 -4.40 -11.86
C GLU A 186 -4.65 -5.83 -12.30
N TYR A 187 -3.77 -6.50 -11.58
CA TYR A 187 -3.51 -7.92 -11.72
C TYR A 187 -4.10 -8.67 -10.53
N ARG A 188 -4.62 -9.86 -10.80
CA ARG A 188 -4.96 -10.84 -9.78
C ARG A 188 -4.04 -12.04 -9.96
N LEU A 189 -3.42 -12.45 -8.86
CA LEU A 189 -2.43 -13.50 -8.85
C LEU A 189 -2.87 -14.61 -7.90
N VAL A 190 -2.72 -15.83 -8.34
CA VAL A 190 -2.89 -17.04 -7.51
C VAL A 190 -1.56 -17.73 -7.40
N SER A 191 -1.08 -17.92 -6.19
CA SER A 191 0.16 -18.63 -5.90
C SER A 191 -0.09 -19.76 -4.92
N VAL A 192 0.80 -20.75 -4.97
CA VAL A 192 0.80 -21.89 -4.04
C VAL A 192 2.17 -21.99 -3.39
N LEU A 193 2.20 -22.17 -2.08
CA LEU A 193 3.43 -22.41 -1.36
C LEU A 193 4.00 -23.79 -1.72
N ARG A 194 5.26 -23.80 -2.12
CA ARG A 194 6.05 -25.03 -2.34
C ARG A 194 7.32 -24.93 -1.50
N SER A 195 7.40 -25.77 -0.48
CA SER A 195 8.52 -25.71 0.49
C SER A 195 8.75 -24.31 1.08
N GLY A 196 7.66 -23.60 1.40
CA GLY A 196 7.70 -22.25 1.99
C GLY A 196 7.92 -21.10 0.99
N THR A 197 8.08 -21.39 -0.30
CA THR A 197 8.26 -20.39 -1.36
C THR A 197 6.99 -20.27 -2.21
N PRO A 198 6.45 -19.05 -2.42
CA PRO A 198 5.33 -18.83 -3.31
C PRO A 198 5.69 -19.18 -4.75
N LYS A 199 4.86 -20.00 -5.39
CA LYS A 199 4.93 -20.27 -6.82
C LYS A 199 3.66 -19.75 -7.49
N LEU A 200 3.81 -18.82 -8.41
CA LEU A 200 2.72 -18.29 -9.21
C LEU A 200 2.14 -19.41 -10.10
N VAL A 201 0.82 -19.58 -10.06
CA VAL A 201 0.12 -20.63 -10.80
C VAL A 201 -0.95 -20.13 -11.73
N ALA A 202 -1.49 -18.92 -11.48
CA ALA A 202 -2.43 -18.30 -12.39
C ALA A 202 -2.41 -16.77 -12.23
N THR A 203 -2.65 -16.07 -13.35
CA THR A 203 -2.82 -14.62 -13.38
C THR A 203 -3.95 -14.21 -14.31
N CYS A 204 -4.54 -13.06 -14.03
CA CYS A 204 -5.35 -12.30 -14.96
C CYS A 204 -5.14 -10.82 -14.72
N SER A 205 -5.58 -9.96 -15.65
CA SER A 205 -5.50 -8.51 -15.51
C SER A 205 -6.78 -7.81 -15.94
N THR A 206 -7.03 -6.63 -15.38
CA THR A 206 -8.07 -5.69 -15.81
C THR A 206 -7.41 -4.41 -16.29
N GLY A 207 -8.12 -3.61 -17.10
CA GLY A 207 -7.60 -2.35 -17.59
C GLY A 207 -6.99 -2.43 -18.98
N TYR A 208 -6.25 -1.38 -19.35
CA TYR A 208 -5.80 -1.16 -20.73
C TYR A 208 -4.75 -2.19 -21.22
N ALA A 209 -3.93 -2.71 -20.34
CA ALA A 209 -2.85 -3.65 -20.69
C ALA A 209 -3.31 -5.12 -20.75
N SER A 210 -4.59 -5.40 -20.56
CA SER A 210 -5.10 -6.77 -20.56
C SER A 210 -5.12 -7.34 -21.98
N THR A 211 -4.09 -8.09 -22.31
CA THR A 211 -3.91 -8.60 -23.67
C THR A 211 -4.52 -9.98 -23.91
N SER A 212 -4.59 -10.87 -22.92
CA SER A 212 -4.99 -12.26 -23.18
C SER A 212 -5.80 -12.95 -22.07
N ALA A 213 -5.66 -12.51 -20.83
CA ALA A 213 -6.35 -13.11 -19.69
C ALA A 213 -7.05 -12.02 -18.88
N LYS A 214 -8.26 -11.65 -19.31
CA LYS A 214 -9.07 -10.63 -18.64
C LYS A 214 -9.66 -11.19 -17.35
N CYS A 215 -9.41 -10.53 -16.22
CA CYS A 215 -10.00 -10.94 -14.95
C CYS A 215 -11.54 -10.91 -15.02
N PRO A 216 -12.21 -11.93 -14.48
CA PRO A 216 -13.67 -11.93 -14.37
C PRO A 216 -14.13 -10.86 -13.38
N GLU A 217 -15.29 -10.29 -13.66
CA GLU A 217 -15.98 -9.35 -12.77
C GLU A 217 -16.80 -10.10 -11.72
N ILE A 218 -17.19 -9.41 -10.65
CA ILE A 218 -17.92 -10.04 -9.54
C ILE A 218 -19.28 -10.63 -9.98
N ASN A 219 -19.94 -9.97 -10.94
CA ASN A 219 -21.24 -10.36 -11.46
C ASN A 219 -21.16 -11.30 -12.67
N ASP A 220 -19.97 -11.71 -13.07
CA ASP A 220 -19.78 -12.61 -14.18
C ASP A 220 -20.36 -13.99 -13.89
N THR A 221 -20.80 -14.67 -14.95
CA THR A 221 -21.30 -16.05 -14.86
C THR A 221 -20.19 -17.01 -14.46
N ALA A 222 -20.55 -18.21 -14.00
CA ALA A 222 -19.58 -19.26 -13.71
C ALA A 222 -18.71 -19.62 -14.92
N GLU A 223 -19.24 -19.45 -16.15
CA GLU A 223 -18.50 -19.70 -17.39
C GLU A 223 -17.40 -18.65 -17.61
N THR A 224 -17.69 -17.36 -17.40
CA THR A 224 -16.71 -16.28 -17.49
C THR A 224 -15.68 -16.32 -16.36
N LYS A 225 -16.05 -16.79 -15.17
CA LYS A 225 -15.11 -16.98 -14.05
C LYS A 225 -14.19 -18.19 -14.23
N ALA A 226 -14.48 -19.06 -15.24
CA ALA A 226 -13.77 -20.32 -15.42
C ALA A 226 -12.30 -20.12 -15.83
N ILE A 227 -11.53 -21.19 -15.69
CA ILE A 227 -10.08 -21.24 -15.96
C ILE A 227 -9.67 -20.71 -17.34
N SER A 228 -10.58 -20.75 -18.34
CA SER A 228 -10.31 -20.21 -19.68
C SER A 228 -10.04 -18.71 -19.75
N HIS A 229 -10.40 -17.96 -18.70
CA HIS A 229 -10.16 -16.53 -18.56
C HIS A 229 -8.91 -16.20 -17.75
N TRP A 230 -8.16 -17.20 -17.35
CA TRP A 230 -6.93 -17.05 -16.60
C TRP A 230 -5.73 -17.55 -17.40
N ASN A 231 -4.61 -16.87 -17.29
CA ASN A 231 -3.33 -17.43 -17.70
C ASN A 231 -2.88 -18.41 -16.62
N THR A 232 -2.90 -19.70 -16.91
CA THR A 232 -2.52 -20.79 -15.98
C THR A 232 -1.10 -21.28 -16.17
N ASN A 233 -0.34 -20.63 -17.05
CA ASN A 233 1.10 -20.84 -17.22
C ASN A 233 1.80 -19.47 -17.30
N PRO A 234 1.73 -18.68 -16.21
CA PRO A 234 2.36 -17.37 -16.20
C PRO A 234 3.89 -17.51 -16.25
N GLU A 235 4.51 -16.81 -17.18
CA GLU A 235 5.95 -16.66 -17.17
C GLU A 235 6.32 -15.70 -16.03
N PRO A 236 7.41 -15.97 -15.29
CA PRO A 236 7.96 -15.02 -14.36
C PRO A 236 8.30 -13.71 -15.10
N SER A 237 7.74 -12.61 -14.66
CA SER A 237 8.12 -11.28 -15.13
C SER A 237 8.60 -10.46 -13.95
N ASP A 238 9.50 -9.54 -14.19
CA ASP A 238 9.98 -8.63 -13.13
C ASP A 238 8.84 -7.77 -12.55
N ASP A 239 7.76 -7.60 -13.32
CA ASP A 239 6.58 -6.83 -12.95
C ASP A 239 5.56 -7.63 -12.09
N LEU A 240 5.67 -8.97 -12.06
CA LEU A 240 4.74 -9.86 -11.33
C LEU A 240 5.52 -10.79 -10.39
N THR A 241 6.37 -10.22 -9.57
CA THR A 241 7.13 -10.97 -8.57
C THR A 241 6.35 -11.03 -7.26
N MET A 242 6.21 -12.24 -6.73
CA MET A 242 5.68 -12.40 -5.37
C MET A 242 6.65 -11.76 -4.37
N PRO A 243 6.17 -10.88 -3.48
CA PRO A 243 7.02 -10.25 -2.50
C PRO A 243 7.59 -11.26 -1.52
N HIS A 244 8.73 -10.95 -0.95
CA HIS A 244 9.20 -11.68 0.22
C HIS A 244 8.29 -11.35 1.42
N ALA A 245 8.04 -12.34 2.27
CA ALA A 245 7.18 -12.14 3.45
C ALA A 245 7.63 -10.95 4.32
N GLY A 246 8.94 -10.70 4.40
CA GLY A 246 9.50 -9.57 5.15
C GLY A 246 9.25 -8.18 4.55
N ASP A 247 8.80 -8.11 3.30
CA ASP A 247 8.49 -6.86 2.60
C ASP A 247 7.02 -6.43 2.78
N LEU A 248 6.20 -7.32 3.36
CA LEU A 248 4.78 -7.07 3.59
C LEU A 248 4.53 -6.41 4.93
N TRP A 249 3.60 -5.48 4.92
CA TRP A 249 3.10 -4.81 6.10
C TRP A 249 1.70 -5.29 6.45
N LYS A 250 1.48 -5.60 7.70
CA LYS A 250 0.24 -6.20 8.19
C LYS A 250 -0.99 -5.32 7.98
N TYR A 251 -0.82 -4.01 8.14
CA TYR A 251 -1.87 -3.00 7.94
C TYR A 251 -1.33 -1.79 7.20
N ASP A 252 -2.20 -1.13 6.44
CA ASP A 252 -1.88 0.10 5.73
C ASP A 252 -3.07 1.06 5.69
N PRO A 253 -3.01 2.21 6.39
CA PRO A 253 -4.12 3.16 6.44
C PRO A 253 -4.39 3.87 5.11
N ASP A 254 -3.43 3.90 4.18
CA ASP A 254 -3.56 4.56 2.89
C ASP A 254 -4.27 3.68 1.84
N VAL A 255 -4.52 2.39 2.14
CA VAL A 255 -5.14 1.42 1.22
C VAL A 255 -6.46 0.90 1.78
N ALA A 256 -7.56 1.48 1.31
CA ALA A 256 -8.88 0.99 1.68
C ALA A 256 -9.20 -0.32 0.92
N PRO A 257 -9.57 -1.42 1.63
CA PRO A 257 -10.01 -2.64 0.97
C PRO A 257 -11.28 -2.38 0.15
N ARG A 258 -11.25 -2.70 -1.15
CA ARG A 258 -12.42 -2.62 -2.02
C ARG A 258 -13.25 -3.90 -1.89
N GLU A 259 -14.57 -3.78 -1.90
CA GLU A 259 -15.48 -4.92 -1.76
C GLU A 259 -15.23 -5.99 -2.85
N ILE A 260 -15.03 -5.55 -4.09
CA ILE A 260 -14.76 -6.44 -5.21
C ILE A 260 -13.48 -7.27 -5.01
N ASP A 261 -12.43 -6.68 -4.42
CA ASP A 261 -11.18 -7.40 -4.17
C ASP A 261 -11.36 -8.41 -3.04
N GLN A 262 -12.12 -8.06 -2.01
CA GLN A 262 -12.38 -8.96 -0.90
C GLN A 262 -13.16 -10.20 -1.37
N GLN A 263 -14.18 -10.00 -2.20
CA GLN A 263 -15.00 -11.11 -2.69
C GLN A 263 -14.19 -12.10 -3.52
N TRP A 264 -13.42 -11.63 -4.51
CA TRP A 264 -12.64 -12.56 -5.33
C TRP A 264 -11.51 -13.23 -4.54
N MET A 265 -10.87 -12.51 -3.59
CA MET A 265 -9.85 -13.09 -2.72
C MET A 265 -10.43 -14.20 -1.83
N HIS A 266 -11.60 -13.96 -1.24
CA HIS A 266 -12.30 -14.97 -0.46
C HIS A 266 -12.61 -16.20 -1.31
N ASP A 267 -13.20 -16.00 -2.50
CA ASP A 267 -13.48 -17.10 -3.44
C ASP A 267 -12.19 -17.85 -3.83
N CYS A 268 -11.12 -17.12 -4.09
CA CYS A 268 -9.82 -17.68 -4.41
C CYS A 268 -9.28 -18.54 -3.26
N LEU A 269 -9.29 -18.04 -2.04
CA LEU A 269 -8.69 -18.71 -0.88
C LEU A 269 -9.43 -20.01 -0.51
N PHE A 270 -10.77 -19.97 -0.54
CA PHE A 270 -11.59 -21.06 0.02
C PHE A 270 -12.12 -22.05 -1.02
N ALA A 271 -12.10 -21.71 -2.31
CA ALA A 271 -12.44 -22.69 -3.32
C ALA A 271 -11.45 -23.85 -3.33
N SER A 272 -11.95 -25.07 -3.45
CA SER A 272 -11.12 -26.30 -3.55
C SER A 272 -10.19 -26.26 -4.75
N THR A 273 -10.62 -25.61 -5.85
CA THR A 273 -9.85 -25.37 -7.08
C THR A 273 -10.01 -23.92 -7.48
N TYR A 274 -8.91 -23.20 -7.66
CA TYR A 274 -8.94 -21.86 -8.19
C TYR A 274 -7.73 -21.63 -9.13
N PRO A 275 -7.88 -21.03 -10.33
CA PRO A 275 -9.15 -20.55 -10.90
C PRO A 275 -10.18 -21.68 -11.07
N PRO A 276 -11.50 -21.34 -11.08
CA PRO A 276 -12.53 -22.36 -11.24
C PRO A 276 -12.33 -23.16 -12.54
N PRO A 277 -12.56 -24.48 -12.52
CA PRO A 277 -12.42 -25.31 -13.72
C PRO A 277 -13.45 -24.86 -14.79
N LYS A 278 -13.13 -25.15 -16.04
CA LYS A 278 -14.02 -24.89 -17.16
C LYS A 278 -15.34 -25.63 -16.94
N VAL A 279 -16.46 -24.90 -16.97
CA VAL A 279 -17.79 -25.53 -16.87
C VAL A 279 -18.02 -26.32 -18.17
N SER A 280 -18.14 -27.64 -18.06
CA SER A 280 -18.55 -28.49 -19.17
C SER A 280 -20.03 -28.19 -19.46
N ARG A 281 -20.37 -27.65 -20.64
CA ARG A 281 -21.76 -27.56 -21.04
C ARG A 281 -22.35 -28.98 -21.03
N PRO A 282 -23.49 -29.21 -20.37
CA PRO A 282 -24.17 -30.49 -20.55
C PRO A 282 -24.43 -30.65 -22.05
N ASN A 283 -24.03 -31.79 -22.60
CA ASN A 283 -24.26 -32.12 -23.99
C ASN A 283 -25.73 -31.83 -24.32
N SER A 284 -25.95 -30.80 -25.14
CA SER A 284 -27.29 -30.57 -25.70
C SER A 284 -27.66 -31.85 -26.46
N THR A 285 -28.56 -32.64 -25.91
CA THR A 285 -29.12 -33.80 -26.56
C THR A 285 -29.68 -33.33 -27.91
N PRO A 286 -29.27 -33.93 -29.05
CA PRO A 286 -29.84 -33.54 -30.31
C PRO A 286 -31.33 -33.74 -30.25
N GLN A 287 -32.10 -32.67 -30.37
CA GLN A 287 -33.53 -32.79 -30.61
C GLN A 287 -33.71 -33.51 -31.94
N LYS A 288 -34.28 -34.72 -31.88
CA LYS A 288 -34.73 -35.48 -33.04
C LYS A 288 -35.98 -34.84 -33.64
#